data_45e3a3c49c20ca6804dbb45435c5c94a
#
_entry.id   45e3a3c49c20ca6804dbb45435c5c94a
#
_cell.length_a   1.000
_cell.length_b   1.000
_cell.length_c   1.000
_cell.angle_alpha   90.00
_cell.angle_beta   90.00
_cell.angle_gamma   90.00
#
_symmetry.space_group_name_H-M   'P 1'
#
loop_
_entity.id
_entity.type
_entity.pdbx_description
1 polymer ?
#
loop_
_entity_poly.entity_id
_entity_poly.type
_entity_poly.pdbx_seq_one_letter_code
_entity_poly.pdbx_strand_id
1 'polypeptide(L)'
;MNSYKVDEALVKKSNFETMPRLFKYLLKYKKTIIGVFALMAFGTIVDLINPLLTETAIDKYIMKNNIPGFIKIVCFSGILNLLAIGAIKLRMIFMAKTSNKVIQELRQQLYNHIQSLDLAFFDSRPSGKILARIIGDTNSLKDIIENAVTTLIPNLITVFAVDR
;
A
#
# COMPACT_ATOMS: atom_id res chain seq x y z
N MET A 1 -22.65 3.76 34.17
CA MET A 1 -21.65 4.62 33.52
C MET A 1 -20.29 3.93 33.30
N ASN A 2 -20.24 2.62 33.10
CA ASN A 2 -18.96 1.84 32.99
C ASN A 2 -18.86 0.95 31.73
N SER A 3 -19.88 0.90 30.91
CA SER A 3 -19.90 0.06 29.69
C SER A 3 -18.94 0.60 28.61
N TYR A 4 -18.87 1.93 28.44
CA TYR A 4 -18.07 2.58 27.40
C TYR A 4 -16.55 2.35 27.56
N LYS A 5 -16.03 2.37 28.79
CA LYS A 5 -14.60 2.13 29.05
C LYS A 5 -14.17 0.67 28.86
N VAL A 6 -15.10 -0.26 29.09
CA VAL A 6 -14.86 -1.70 28.85
C VAL A 6 -14.81 -1.99 27.36
N ASP A 7 -15.69 -1.40 26.57
CA ASP A 7 -15.71 -1.54 25.12
C ASP A 7 -14.45 -0.92 24.48
N GLU A 8 -13.98 0.22 24.97
CA GLU A 8 -12.75 0.86 24.51
C GLU A 8 -11.49 0.04 24.83
N ALA A 9 -11.43 -0.55 26.00
CA ALA A 9 -10.32 -1.42 26.42
C ALA A 9 -10.28 -2.74 25.65
N LEU A 10 -11.46 -3.34 25.35
CA LEU A 10 -11.58 -4.54 24.54
C LEU A 10 -11.21 -4.28 23.09
N VAL A 11 -11.60 -3.14 22.52
CA VAL A 11 -11.23 -2.72 21.17
C VAL A 11 -9.70 -2.48 21.06
N LYS A 12 -9.10 -1.84 22.07
CA LYS A 12 -7.67 -1.57 22.09
C LYS A 12 -6.82 -2.84 22.23
N LYS A 13 -7.25 -3.81 23.03
CA LYS A 13 -6.60 -5.11 23.18
C LYS A 13 -6.74 -5.99 21.94
N SER A 14 -7.91 -5.94 21.29
CA SER A 14 -8.17 -6.64 20.03
C SER A 14 -7.31 -6.16 18.87
N ASN A 15 -7.03 -4.85 18.79
CA ASN A 15 -6.21 -4.29 17.71
C ASN A 15 -4.76 -4.76 17.74
N PHE A 16 -4.15 -4.91 18.92
CA PHE A 16 -2.77 -5.39 19.05
C PHE A 16 -2.59 -6.87 18.70
N GLU A 17 -3.60 -7.71 18.95
CA GLU A 17 -3.56 -9.14 18.60
C GLU A 17 -3.92 -9.40 17.14
N THR A 18 -4.63 -8.49 16.50
CA THR A 18 -5.11 -8.63 15.11
C THR A 18 -4.03 -8.25 14.10
N MET A 19 -3.19 -7.26 14.40
CA MET A 19 -2.10 -6.81 13.54
C MET A 19 -1.13 -7.92 13.13
N PRO A 20 -0.56 -8.74 14.04
CA PRO A 20 0.35 -9.82 13.64
C PRO A 20 -0.33 -10.89 12.76
N ARG A 21 -1.63 -11.11 12.91
CA ARG A 21 -2.39 -12.01 12.03
C ARG A 21 -2.49 -11.47 10.61
N LEU A 22 -2.78 -10.18 10.45
CA LEU A 22 -2.78 -9.52 9.13
C LEU A 22 -1.41 -9.58 8.46
N PHE A 23 -0.33 -9.34 9.22
CA PHE A 23 1.04 -9.47 8.71
C PHE A 23 1.35 -10.90 8.24
N LYS A 24 0.84 -11.93 8.91
CA LYS A 24 1.01 -13.33 8.49
C LYS A 24 0.36 -13.62 7.13
N TYR A 25 -0.80 -13.02 6.84
CA TYR A 25 -1.43 -13.12 5.52
C TYR A 25 -0.61 -12.40 4.45
N LEU A 26 -0.06 -11.23 4.75
CA LEU A 26 0.82 -10.50 3.83
C LEU A 26 2.11 -11.28 3.54
N LEU A 27 2.70 -11.94 4.54
CA LEU A 27 3.90 -12.76 4.37
C LEU A 27 3.69 -13.94 3.42
N LYS A 28 2.46 -14.45 3.26
CA LYS A 28 2.13 -15.45 2.26
C LYS A 28 2.43 -14.96 0.83
N TYR A 29 2.29 -13.65 0.60
CA TYR A 29 2.52 -12.99 -0.69
C TYR A 29 3.85 -12.24 -0.76
N LYS A 30 4.86 -12.67 0.03
CA LYS A 30 6.17 -12.01 0.16
C LYS A 30 6.85 -11.69 -1.18
N LYS A 31 6.74 -12.57 -2.19
CA LYS A 31 7.33 -12.33 -3.52
C LYS A 31 6.72 -11.10 -4.20
N THR A 32 5.39 -10.94 -4.15
CA THR A 32 4.71 -9.79 -4.73
C THR A 32 5.01 -8.50 -3.94
N ILE A 33 5.07 -8.61 -2.61
CA ILE A 33 5.40 -7.49 -1.74
C ILE A 33 6.84 -7.01 -2.00
N ILE A 34 7.80 -7.92 -2.14
CA ILE A 34 9.19 -7.57 -2.52
C ILE A 34 9.21 -6.87 -3.88
N GLY A 35 8.44 -7.37 -4.86
CA GLY A 35 8.32 -6.70 -6.16
C GLY A 35 7.73 -5.30 -6.07
N VAL A 36 6.71 -5.09 -5.23
CA VAL A 36 6.14 -3.78 -4.93
C VAL A 36 7.19 -2.84 -4.34
N PHE A 37 7.97 -3.32 -3.35
CA PHE A 37 9.04 -2.52 -2.75
C PHE A 37 10.17 -2.18 -3.74
N ALA A 38 10.55 -3.10 -4.62
CA ALA A 38 11.55 -2.84 -5.65
C ALA A 38 11.08 -1.76 -6.64
N LEU A 39 9.80 -1.82 -7.07
CA LEU A 39 9.21 -0.80 -7.92
C LEU A 39 9.10 0.57 -7.23
N MET A 40 8.85 0.57 -5.91
CA MET A 40 8.83 1.80 -5.11
C MET A 40 10.22 2.41 -5.02
N ALA A 41 11.23 1.61 -4.67
CA ALA A 41 12.61 2.05 -4.60
C ALA A 41 13.09 2.63 -5.95
N PHE A 42 12.73 1.99 -7.06
CA PHE A 42 13.02 2.50 -8.39
C PHE A 42 12.39 3.90 -8.61
N GLY A 43 11.11 4.08 -8.29
CA GLY A 43 10.45 5.38 -8.41
C GLY A 43 11.15 6.46 -7.56
N THR A 44 11.44 6.16 -6.29
CA THR A 44 12.13 7.08 -5.38
C THR A 44 13.53 7.46 -5.91
N ILE A 45 14.27 6.51 -6.46
CA ILE A 45 15.59 6.79 -7.08
C ILE A 45 15.44 7.76 -8.25
N VAL A 46 14.44 7.55 -9.11
CA VAL A 46 14.19 8.46 -10.24
C VAL A 46 13.83 9.87 -9.74
N ASP A 47 12.99 9.98 -8.72
CA ASP A 47 12.61 11.25 -8.13
C ASP A 47 13.82 12.02 -7.54
N LEU A 48 14.76 11.30 -6.93
CA LEU A 48 16.00 11.88 -6.40
C LEU A 48 17.00 12.28 -7.51
N ILE A 49 17.00 11.58 -8.64
CA ILE A 49 17.89 11.88 -9.78
C ILE A 49 17.36 13.06 -10.61
N ASN A 50 16.04 13.27 -10.68
CA ASN A 50 15.45 14.33 -11.49
C ASN A 50 16.02 15.73 -11.22
N PRO A 51 16.19 16.20 -9.96
CA PRO A 51 16.82 17.49 -9.68
C PRO A 51 18.26 17.57 -10.20
N LEU A 52 19.06 16.51 -10.07
CA LEU A 52 20.44 16.45 -10.53
C LEU A 52 20.55 16.49 -12.07
N LEU A 53 19.60 15.85 -12.77
CA LEU A 53 19.50 15.93 -14.23
C LEU A 53 19.13 17.34 -14.68
N THR A 54 18.23 18.02 -13.94
CA THR A 54 17.81 19.39 -14.23
C THR A 54 18.98 20.37 -14.02
N GLU A 55 19.70 20.28 -12.90
CA GLU A 55 20.92 21.05 -12.64
C GLU A 55 21.96 20.84 -13.75
N THR A 56 22.25 19.59 -14.09
CA THR A 56 23.20 19.25 -15.16
C THR A 56 22.75 19.81 -16.52
N ALA A 57 21.46 19.79 -16.83
CA ALA A 57 20.90 20.33 -18.05
C ALA A 57 21.13 21.85 -18.15
N ILE A 58 20.95 22.57 -17.05
CA ILE A 58 21.13 24.00 -17.00
C ILE A 58 22.63 24.38 -17.07
N ASP A 59 23.43 23.86 -16.15
CA ASP A 59 24.81 24.31 -15.95
C ASP A 59 25.77 23.86 -17.05
N LYS A 60 25.64 22.61 -17.51
CA LYS A 60 26.57 22.05 -18.49
C LYS A 60 26.14 22.27 -19.94
N TYR A 61 24.85 22.37 -20.20
CA TYR A 61 24.38 22.41 -21.59
C TYR A 61 23.77 23.74 -21.96
N ILE A 62 22.88 24.34 -21.16
CA ILE A 62 22.28 25.63 -21.46
C ILE A 62 23.31 26.75 -21.34
N MET A 63 24.01 26.85 -20.21
CA MET A 63 25.01 27.90 -19.98
C MET A 63 26.19 27.84 -20.98
N LYS A 64 26.51 26.66 -21.52
CA LYS A 64 27.57 26.47 -22.53
C LYS A 64 27.06 26.47 -23.97
N ASN A 65 25.79 26.81 -24.19
CA ASN A 65 25.15 26.85 -25.51
C ASN A 65 25.30 25.55 -26.32
N ASN A 66 25.31 24.38 -25.60
CA ASN A 66 25.49 23.07 -26.21
C ASN A 66 24.09 22.41 -26.43
N ILE A 67 23.43 22.81 -27.51
CA ILE A 67 22.07 22.34 -27.88
C ILE A 67 22.02 20.82 -28.08
N PRO A 68 22.98 20.14 -28.78
CA PRO A 68 22.91 18.68 -28.93
C PRO A 68 23.00 17.92 -27.60
N GLY A 69 23.79 18.40 -26.66
CA GLY A 69 23.92 17.83 -25.32
C GLY A 69 22.65 18.01 -24.49
N PHE A 70 22.03 19.19 -24.60
CA PHE A 70 20.75 19.46 -23.96
C PHE A 70 19.63 18.52 -24.42
N ILE A 71 19.50 18.32 -25.73
CA ILE A 71 18.48 17.40 -26.28
C ILE A 71 18.68 15.98 -25.74
N LYS A 72 19.94 15.51 -25.67
CA LYS A 72 20.25 14.16 -25.14
C LYS A 72 19.80 13.98 -23.69
N ILE A 73 20.08 14.94 -22.81
CA ILE A 73 19.73 14.83 -21.39
C ILE A 73 18.21 14.93 -21.18
N VAL A 74 17.52 15.77 -21.98
CA VAL A 74 16.05 15.88 -21.94
C VAL A 74 15.40 14.57 -22.41
N CYS A 75 15.87 13.98 -23.52
CA CYS A 75 15.35 12.69 -23.99
C CYS A 75 15.62 11.57 -22.96
N PHE A 76 16.80 11.53 -22.37
CA PHE A 76 17.13 10.56 -21.33
C PHE A 76 16.24 10.72 -20.10
N SER A 77 16.05 11.94 -19.60
CA SER A 77 15.14 12.24 -18.49
C SER A 77 13.70 11.86 -18.82
N GLY A 78 13.25 12.15 -20.05
CA GLY A 78 11.92 11.77 -20.52
C GLY A 78 11.68 10.26 -20.49
N ILE A 79 12.63 9.47 -21.01
CA ILE A 79 12.56 8.00 -20.99
C ILE A 79 12.54 7.49 -19.56
N LEU A 80 13.41 8.02 -18.70
CA LEU A 80 13.50 7.63 -17.28
C LEU A 80 12.16 7.87 -16.55
N ASN A 81 11.55 9.03 -16.77
CA ASN A 81 10.25 9.36 -16.18
C ASN A 81 9.12 8.47 -16.73
N LEU A 82 9.10 8.13 -18.02
CA LEU A 82 8.14 7.18 -18.58
C LEU A 82 8.26 5.79 -17.94
N LEU A 83 9.48 5.32 -17.71
CA LEU A 83 9.73 4.06 -16.99
C LEU A 83 9.24 4.13 -15.55
N ALA A 84 9.45 5.26 -14.85
CA ALA A 84 8.96 5.48 -13.50
C ALA A 84 7.42 5.45 -13.43
N ILE A 85 6.73 6.09 -14.38
CA ILE A 85 5.27 6.03 -14.48
C ILE A 85 4.80 4.59 -14.70
N GLY A 86 5.47 3.83 -15.58
CA GLY A 86 5.20 2.41 -15.78
C GLY A 86 5.37 1.58 -14.49
N ALA A 87 6.44 1.83 -13.74
CA ALA A 87 6.71 1.18 -12.45
C ALA A 87 5.63 1.50 -11.42
N ILE A 88 5.15 2.75 -11.35
CA ILE A 88 4.04 3.15 -10.47
C ILE A 88 2.76 2.38 -10.82
N LYS A 89 2.40 2.28 -12.10
CA LYS A 89 1.22 1.51 -12.54
C LYS A 89 1.34 0.02 -12.19
N LEU A 90 2.49 -0.60 -12.45
CA LEU A 90 2.74 -2.00 -12.12
C LEU A 90 2.62 -2.23 -10.61
N ARG A 91 3.20 -1.34 -9.81
CA ARG A 91 3.08 -1.36 -8.34
C ARG A 91 1.62 -1.36 -7.88
N MET A 92 0.81 -0.44 -8.41
CA MET A 92 -0.62 -0.33 -8.07
C MET A 92 -1.38 -1.62 -8.43
N ILE A 93 -1.12 -2.19 -9.61
CA ILE A 93 -1.77 -3.44 -10.05
C ILE A 93 -1.38 -4.61 -9.15
N PHE A 94 -0.09 -4.77 -8.82
CA PHE A 94 0.37 -5.83 -7.94
C PHE A 94 -0.19 -5.68 -6.52
N MET A 95 -0.24 -4.45 -6.01
CA MET A 95 -0.82 -4.19 -4.69
C MET A 95 -2.31 -4.48 -4.67
N ALA A 96 -3.09 -3.98 -5.63
CA ALA A 96 -4.53 -4.23 -5.72
C ALA A 96 -4.86 -5.73 -5.88
N LYS A 97 -4.07 -6.48 -6.67
CA LYS A 97 -4.25 -7.93 -6.79
C LYS A 97 -3.96 -8.65 -5.47
N THR A 98 -2.93 -8.23 -4.74
CA THR A 98 -2.54 -8.86 -3.48
C THR A 98 -3.53 -8.55 -2.38
N SER A 99 -3.92 -7.30 -2.20
CA SER A 99 -4.92 -6.90 -1.19
C SER A 99 -6.26 -7.59 -1.44
N ASN A 100 -6.73 -7.64 -2.70
CA ASN A 100 -7.97 -8.34 -3.04
C ASN A 100 -7.92 -9.84 -2.68
N LYS A 101 -6.79 -10.53 -2.94
CA LYS A 101 -6.64 -11.94 -2.56
C LYS A 101 -6.66 -12.14 -1.05
N VAL A 102 -5.95 -11.31 -0.31
CA VAL A 102 -5.93 -11.35 1.17
C VAL A 102 -7.35 -11.15 1.72
N ILE A 103 -8.07 -10.15 1.21
CA ILE A 103 -9.44 -9.86 1.64
C ILE A 103 -10.40 -10.99 1.26
N GLN A 104 -10.25 -11.59 0.08
CA GLN A 104 -11.04 -12.74 -0.32
C GLN A 104 -10.83 -13.94 0.60
N GLU A 105 -9.59 -14.25 0.98
CA GLU A 105 -9.28 -15.31 1.94
C GLU A 105 -9.89 -15.02 3.32
N LEU A 106 -9.79 -13.77 3.80
CA LEU A 106 -10.40 -13.36 5.07
C LEU A 106 -11.92 -13.49 5.04
N ARG A 107 -12.57 -13.03 3.97
CA ARG A 107 -14.03 -13.18 3.81
C ARG A 107 -14.46 -14.63 3.79
N GLN A 108 -13.72 -15.48 3.08
CA GLN A 108 -14.02 -16.91 3.03
C GLN A 108 -13.93 -17.57 4.42
N GLN A 109 -12.92 -17.22 5.21
CA GLN A 109 -12.76 -17.73 6.57
C GLN A 109 -13.87 -17.22 7.49
N LEU A 110 -14.22 -15.94 7.41
CA LEU A 110 -15.34 -15.36 8.18
C LEU A 110 -16.65 -16.01 7.80
N TYR A 111 -16.90 -16.21 6.51
CA TYR A 111 -18.10 -16.86 6.01
C TYR A 111 -18.22 -18.30 6.51
N ASN A 112 -17.15 -19.08 6.39
CA ASN A 112 -17.12 -20.46 6.90
C ASN A 112 -17.35 -20.50 8.41
N HIS A 113 -16.76 -19.57 9.17
CA HIS A 113 -16.97 -19.48 10.62
C HIS A 113 -18.41 -19.13 10.96
N ILE A 114 -19.03 -18.21 10.25
CA ILE A 114 -20.45 -17.85 10.49
C ILE A 114 -21.37 -19.02 10.18
N GLN A 115 -21.11 -19.77 9.10
CA GLN A 115 -21.91 -20.95 8.77
C GLN A 115 -21.81 -22.07 9.83
N SER A 116 -20.76 -22.10 10.63
CA SER A 116 -20.58 -23.06 11.72
C SER A 116 -21.26 -22.65 13.04
N LEU A 117 -21.89 -21.47 13.09
CA LEU A 117 -22.61 -20.99 14.29
C LEU A 117 -24.02 -21.57 14.36
N ASP A 118 -24.52 -21.76 15.60
CA ASP A 118 -25.85 -22.29 15.86
C ASP A 118 -26.95 -21.35 15.36
N LEU A 119 -28.10 -21.95 15.01
CA LEU A 119 -29.31 -21.21 14.61
C LEU A 119 -29.76 -20.15 15.63
N ALA A 120 -29.60 -20.41 16.92
CA ALA A 120 -29.88 -19.47 17.99
C ALA A 120 -29.12 -18.14 17.88
N PHE A 121 -27.93 -18.15 17.25
CA PHE A 121 -27.18 -16.94 16.98
C PHE A 121 -27.87 -16.04 15.94
N PHE A 122 -28.51 -16.64 14.95
CA PHE A 122 -29.19 -15.94 13.85
C PHE A 122 -30.60 -15.45 14.26
N ASP A 123 -31.27 -16.14 15.21
CA ASP A 123 -32.57 -15.72 15.71
C ASP A 123 -32.52 -14.38 16.43
N SER A 124 -31.40 -14.08 17.09
CA SER A 124 -31.18 -12.82 17.81
C SER A 124 -30.60 -11.70 16.95
N ARG A 125 -30.12 -11.98 15.73
CA ARG A 125 -29.39 -11.01 14.89
C ARG A 125 -29.73 -11.18 13.41
N PRO A 126 -30.27 -10.14 12.74
CA PRO A 126 -30.54 -10.20 11.30
C PRO A 126 -29.31 -10.53 10.49
N SER A 127 -29.35 -11.61 9.72
CA SER A 127 -28.22 -12.11 8.90
C SER A 127 -27.68 -11.05 7.94
N GLY A 128 -28.55 -10.20 7.38
CA GLY A 128 -28.16 -9.08 6.53
C GLY A 128 -27.27 -8.05 7.23
N LYS A 129 -27.53 -7.77 8.52
CA LYS A 129 -26.69 -6.83 9.31
C LYS A 129 -25.29 -7.40 9.57
N ILE A 130 -25.20 -8.71 9.83
CA ILE A 130 -23.91 -9.40 10.01
C ILE A 130 -23.11 -9.34 8.70
N LEU A 131 -23.74 -9.67 7.58
CA LEU A 131 -23.10 -9.66 6.27
C LEU A 131 -22.62 -8.27 5.86
N ALA A 132 -23.46 -7.24 6.04
CA ALA A 132 -23.09 -5.85 5.76
C ALA A 132 -21.87 -5.39 6.59
N ARG A 133 -21.82 -5.77 7.86
CA ARG A 133 -20.70 -5.47 8.75
C ARG A 133 -19.40 -6.16 8.26
N ILE A 134 -19.46 -7.44 7.91
CA ILE A 134 -18.30 -8.18 7.40
C ILE A 134 -17.75 -7.54 6.14
N ILE A 135 -18.62 -7.16 5.19
CA ILE A 135 -18.21 -6.50 3.97
C ILE A 135 -17.58 -5.15 4.27
N GLY A 136 -18.21 -4.35 5.13
CA GLY A 136 -17.69 -3.03 5.54
C GLY A 136 -16.34 -3.12 6.23
N ASP A 137 -16.21 -3.95 7.24
CA ASP A 137 -14.98 -4.10 8.03
C ASP A 137 -13.83 -4.66 7.16
N THR A 138 -14.09 -5.63 6.27
CA THR A 138 -13.07 -6.16 5.36
C THR A 138 -12.65 -5.16 4.28
N ASN A 139 -13.53 -4.27 3.81
CA ASN A 139 -13.15 -3.17 2.91
C ASN A 139 -12.24 -2.18 3.63
N SER A 140 -12.57 -1.80 4.86
CA SER A 140 -11.71 -0.92 5.67
C SER A 140 -10.32 -1.51 5.90
N LEU A 141 -10.22 -2.83 6.14
CA LEU A 141 -8.95 -3.55 6.23
C LEU A 141 -8.16 -3.50 4.91
N LYS A 142 -8.84 -3.63 3.77
CA LYS A 142 -8.21 -3.48 2.45
C LYS A 142 -7.57 -2.11 2.30
N ASP A 143 -8.32 -1.05 2.61
CA ASP A 143 -7.85 0.33 2.49
C ASP A 143 -6.65 0.59 3.42
N ILE A 144 -6.67 0.06 4.65
CA ILE A 144 -5.54 0.14 5.58
C ILE A 144 -4.30 -0.56 5.00
N ILE A 145 -4.43 -1.77 4.46
CA ILE A 145 -3.32 -2.52 3.87
C ILE A 145 -2.74 -1.78 2.67
N GLU A 146 -3.59 -1.29 1.76
CA GLU A 146 -3.16 -0.56 0.57
C GLU A 146 -2.46 0.75 0.96
N ASN A 147 -3.05 1.54 1.85
CA ASN A 147 -2.47 2.82 2.30
C ASN A 147 -1.18 2.63 3.10
N ALA A 148 -1.11 1.64 3.98
CA ALA A 148 0.11 1.37 4.74
C ALA A 148 1.30 1.07 3.82
N VAL A 149 1.11 0.22 2.81
CA VAL A 149 2.19 -0.15 1.90
C VAL A 149 2.48 0.95 0.87
N THR A 150 1.46 1.62 0.33
CA THR A 150 1.65 2.58 -0.78
C THR A 150 2.00 4.00 -0.34
N THR A 151 1.71 4.36 0.89
CA THR A 151 1.89 5.74 1.38
C THR A 151 2.84 5.83 2.57
N LEU A 152 2.62 5.04 3.63
CA LEU A 152 3.44 5.18 4.85
C LEU A 152 4.90 4.80 4.60
N ILE A 153 5.15 3.68 3.92
CA ILE A 153 6.50 3.18 3.72
C ILE A 153 7.34 4.09 2.81
N PRO A 154 6.84 4.58 1.63
CA PRO A 154 7.58 5.54 0.82
C PRO A 154 7.90 6.83 1.57
N ASN A 155 6.91 7.37 2.29
CA ASN A 155 7.11 8.61 3.03
C ASN A 155 8.18 8.46 4.13
N LEU A 156 8.20 7.33 4.84
CA LEU A 156 9.25 7.04 5.81
C LEU A 156 10.63 6.97 5.14
N ILE A 157 10.74 6.27 4.00
CA ILE A 157 12.00 6.16 3.26
C ILE A 157 12.46 7.55 2.79
N THR A 158 11.55 8.38 2.28
CA THR A 158 11.88 9.75 1.82
C THR A 158 12.36 10.62 2.98
N VAL A 159 11.70 10.58 4.14
CA VAL A 159 12.13 11.33 5.33
C VAL A 159 13.54 10.92 5.74
N PHE A 160 13.82 9.63 5.83
CA PHE A 160 15.17 9.14 6.20
C PHE A 160 16.23 9.39 5.11
N ALA A 161 15.84 9.55 3.85
CA ALA A 161 16.76 9.82 2.74
C ALA A 161 17.12 11.32 2.63
N VAL A 162 16.21 12.21 3.02
CA VAL A 162 16.40 13.68 2.94
C VAL A 162 17.13 14.22 4.18
N ASP A 163 17.04 13.54 5.33
CA ASP A 163 17.63 13.97 6.61
C ASP A 163 19.16 13.64 6.71
N ARG A 164 19.82 13.31 5.57
CA ARG A 164 21.26 13.07 5.42
C ARG A 164 21.87 14.04 4.42
#